data_dfe6ca98161e4e35e5445302616372c3
#
_entry.id   dfe6ca98161e4e35e5445302616372c3
#
_cell.length_a   1.000
_cell.length_b   1.000
_cell.length_c   1.000
_cell.angle_alpha   90.00
_cell.angle_beta   90.00
_cell.angle_gamma   90.00
#
_symmetry.space_group_name_H-M   'P 1'
#
loop_
_entity.id
_entity.type
_entity.pdbx_description
1 polymer ?
#
loop_
_entity_poly.entity_id
_entity_poly.type
_entity_poly.pdbx_seq_one_letter_code
_entity_poly.pdbx_strand_id
1 'polypeptide(L)'
;QEAIKIMKAQKPMGGRIINNGSISAHAPRPFSVAYTSTKHAITGLTKSLALDGRPHGIACGQIDIGNAETPMTARMAEGVPQADGSTRAEARMSAQDVGRAVVYMANLPPEANVLFMTVMATEMPFVGRG
;
A
#
# COMPACT_ATOMS: atom_id res chain seq x y z
N GLN A 1 6.79 -15.39 -5.74
CA GLN A 1 6.62 -16.83 -6.02
C GLN A 1 7.17 -17.69 -4.86
N GLU A 2 8.39 -17.45 -4.38
CA GLU A 2 9.02 -18.29 -3.33
C GLU A 2 8.23 -18.32 -2.02
N ALA A 3 7.73 -17.18 -1.55
CA ALA A 3 6.88 -17.13 -0.34
C ALA A 3 5.66 -18.04 -0.45
N ILE A 4 5.01 -18.09 -1.61
CA ILE A 4 3.84 -18.96 -1.84
C ILE A 4 4.23 -20.45 -1.80
N LYS A 5 5.37 -20.83 -2.38
CA LYS A 5 5.86 -22.20 -2.31
C LYS A 5 6.09 -22.64 -0.87
N ILE A 6 6.74 -21.78 -0.08
CA ILE A 6 6.99 -22.04 1.34
C ILE A 6 5.66 -22.17 2.10
N MET A 7 4.74 -21.22 1.94
CA MET A 7 3.44 -21.20 2.62
C MET A 7 2.56 -22.40 2.26
N LYS A 8 2.70 -22.95 1.05
CA LYS A 8 2.02 -24.17 0.64
C LYS A 8 2.62 -25.43 1.25
N ALA A 9 3.95 -25.45 1.46
CA ALA A 9 4.69 -26.63 1.91
C ALA A 9 4.83 -26.71 3.44
N GLN A 10 4.73 -25.59 4.14
CA GLN A 10 4.93 -25.53 5.59
C GLN A 10 3.77 -26.18 6.37
N LYS A 11 4.01 -26.48 7.64
CA LYS A 11 3.00 -27.01 8.57
C LYS A 11 2.93 -26.13 9.82
N PRO A 12 1.77 -25.51 10.14
CA PRO A 12 0.52 -25.55 9.34
C PRO A 12 0.69 -24.83 8.00
N MET A 13 -0.04 -25.30 6.98
CA MET A 13 -0.10 -24.69 5.66
C MET A 13 -0.79 -23.32 5.75
N GLY A 14 -0.37 -22.34 4.93
CA GLY A 14 -0.98 -21.03 4.88
C GLY A 14 0.00 -19.93 5.29
N GLY A 15 -0.55 -18.72 5.40
CA GLY A 15 0.22 -17.53 5.78
C GLY A 15 -0.42 -16.25 5.30
N ARG A 16 0.32 -15.16 5.42
CA ARG A 16 -0.18 -13.83 5.02
C ARG A 16 0.87 -13.08 4.20
N ILE A 17 0.41 -12.49 3.11
CA ILE A 17 1.18 -11.60 2.24
C ILE A 17 0.57 -10.20 2.34
N ILE A 18 1.39 -9.20 2.62
CA ILE A 18 0.97 -7.80 2.65
C ILE A 18 1.80 -7.05 1.60
N ASN A 19 1.15 -6.64 0.52
CA ASN A 19 1.78 -5.88 -0.54
C ASN A 19 1.86 -4.40 -0.18
N ASN A 20 3.02 -3.79 -0.43
CA ASN A 20 3.21 -2.36 -0.27
C ASN A 20 2.69 -1.61 -1.50
N GLY A 21 1.51 -1.03 -1.35
CA GLY A 21 0.87 -0.18 -2.34
C GLY A 21 1.22 1.31 -2.19
N SER A 22 0.29 2.14 -2.60
CA SER A 22 0.35 3.60 -2.49
C SER A 22 -1.02 4.17 -2.81
N ILE A 23 -1.34 5.37 -2.32
CA ILE A 23 -2.49 6.14 -2.81
C ILE A 23 -2.43 6.39 -4.33
N SER A 24 -1.24 6.31 -4.93
CA SER A 24 -1.07 6.35 -6.39
C SER A 24 -1.63 5.11 -7.11
N ALA A 25 -2.07 4.08 -6.38
CA ALA A 25 -2.88 3.00 -6.92
C ALA A 25 -4.35 3.42 -7.18
N HIS A 26 -4.75 4.60 -6.74
CA HIS A 26 -6.11 5.15 -6.86
C HIS A 26 -6.15 6.44 -7.67
N ALA A 27 -5.20 7.36 -7.44
CA ALA A 27 -5.14 8.63 -8.13
C ALA A 27 -3.68 9.02 -8.47
N PRO A 28 -3.39 9.45 -9.70
CA PRO A 28 -2.04 9.84 -10.10
C PRO A 28 -1.62 11.18 -9.49
N ARG A 29 -0.31 11.41 -9.50
CA ARG A 29 0.29 12.74 -9.35
C ARG A 29 0.80 13.22 -10.71
N PRO A 30 1.00 14.53 -10.91
CA PRO A 30 1.69 15.01 -12.10
C PRO A 30 3.05 14.33 -12.28
N PHE A 31 3.41 14.01 -13.51
CA PHE A 31 4.69 13.41 -13.91
C PHE A 31 5.02 12.06 -13.25
N SER A 32 4.00 11.26 -12.89
CA SER A 32 4.21 10.00 -12.17
C SER A 32 3.73 8.75 -12.94
N VAL A 33 3.67 8.80 -14.28
CA VAL A 33 3.09 7.72 -15.09
C VAL A 33 3.69 6.34 -14.77
N ALA A 34 5.01 6.20 -14.70
CA ALA A 34 5.67 4.93 -14.42
C ALA A 34 5.35 4.43 -12.99
N TYR A 35 5.45 5.30 -12.00
CA TYR A 35 5.13 4.98 -10.61
C TYR A 35 3.65 4.61 -10.45
N THR A 36 2.75 5.42 -10.98
CA THR A 36 1.30 5.20 -10.94
C THR A 36 0.93 3.87 -11.58
N SER A 37 1.46 3.58 -12.78
CA SER A 37 1.20 2.30 -13.46
C SER A 37 1.67 1.11 -12.63
N THR A 38 2.86 1.19 -12.04
CA THR A 38 3.38 0.14 -11.16
C THR A 38 2.47 -0.08 -9.95
N LYS A 39 1.98 0.99 -9.32
CA LYS A 39 1.14 0.88 -8.13
C LYS A 39 -0.27 0.37 -8.45
N HIS A 40 -0.82 0.67 -9.62
CA HIS A 40 -2.05 0.02 -10.12
C HIS A 40 -1.83 -1.48 -10.38
N ALA A 41 -0.67 -1.87 -10.92
CA ALA A 41 -0.33 -3.27 -11.15
C ALA A 41 -0.28 -4.07 -9.82
N ILE A 42 0.22 -3.47 -8.72
CA ILE A 42 0.21 -4.10 -7.39
C ILE A 42 -1.22 -4.41 -6.93
N THR A 43 -2.19 -3.56 -7.25
CA THR A 43 -3.61 -3.83 -6.93
C THR A 43 -4.12 -5.09 -7.67
N GLY A 44 -3.79 -5.24 -8.94
CA GLY A 44 -4.09 -6.45 -9.70
C GLY A 44 -3.43 -7.69 -9.11
N LEU A 45 -2.14 -7.60 -8.80
CA LEU A 45 -1.39 -8.67 -8.15
C LEU A 45 -2.03 -9.09 -6.82
N THR A 46 -2.40 -8.13 -5.97
CA THR A 46 -3.03 -8.39 -4.68
C THR A 46 -4.34 -9.17 -4.82
N LYS A 47 -5.20 -8.75 -5.77
CA LYS A 47 -6.48 -9.42 -6.03
C LYS A 47 -6.27 -10.86 -6.54
N SER A 48 -5.33 -11.06 -7.46
CA SER A 48 -4.99 -12.40 -7.99
C SER A 48 -4.45 -13.31 -6.88
N LEU A 49 -3.50 -12.82 -6.07
CA LEU A 49 -2.94 -13.59 -4.96
C LEU A 49 -3.98 -13.91 -3.88
N ALA A 50 -4.91 -12.99 -3.60
CA ALA A 50 -6.01 -13.24 -2.66
C ALA A 50 -6.97 -14.32 -3.17
N LEU A 51 -7.18 -14.42 -4.48
CA LEU A 51 -7.99 -15.46 -5.11
C LEU A 51 -7.25 -16.80 -5.10
N ASP A 52 -6.04 -16.85 -5.64
CA ASP A 52 -5.25 -18.06 -5.84
C ASP A 52 -4.74 -18.66 -4.52
N GLY A 53 -4.61 -17.84 -3.48
CA GLY A 53 -4.16 -18.25 -2.16
C GLY A 53 -5.20 -18.97 -1.31
N ARG A 54 -6.50 -18.76 -1.58
CA ARG A 54 -7.61 -19.30 -0.76
C ARG A 54 -7.54 -20.80 -0.51
N PRO A 55 -7.33 -21.67 -1.52
CA PRO A 55 -7.28 -23.12 -1.31
C PRO A 55 -6.11 -23.56 -0.43
N HIS A 56 -5.18 -22.66 -0.15
CA HIS A 56 -3.94 -22.93 0.58
C HIS A 56 -3.86 -22.19 1.92
N GLY A 57 -4.96 -21.57 2.37
CA GLY A 57 -4.95 -20.77 3.60
C GLY A 57 -4.02 -19.55 3.54
N ILE A 58 -3.72 -19.02 2.35
CA ILE A 58 -2.86 -17.85 2.15
C ILE A 58 -3.74 -16.63 1.98
N ALA A 59 -3.72 -15.72 2.96
CA ALA A 59 -4.34 -14.41 2.88
C ALA A 59 -3.41 -13.43 2.16
N CYS A 60 -3.96 -12.60 1.28
CA CYS A 60 -3.23 -11.52 0.65
C CYS A 60 -3.97 -10.19 0.83
N GLY A 61 -3.25 -9.16 1.25
CA GLY A 61 -3.76 -7.80 1.40
C GLY A 61 -2.77 -6.77 0.87
N GLN A 62 -3.22 -5.53 0.79
CA GLN A 62 -2.43 -4.38 0.34
C GLN A 62 -2.60 -3.22 1.30
N ILE A 63 -1.49 -2.58 1.64
CA ILE A 63 -1.49 -1.30 2.35
C ILE A 63 -1.14 -0.18 1.38
N ASP A 64 -2.05 0.78 1.18
CA ASP A 64 -1.83 1.94 0.33
C ASP A 64 -1.40 3.13 1.20
N ILE A 65 -0.16 3.56 1.00
CA ILE A 65 0.51 4.54 1.85
C ILE A 65 0.49 5.91 1.17
N GLY A 66 0.10 6.93 1.93
CA GLY A 66 0.15 8.34 1.51
C GLY A 66 1.05 9.18 2.41
N ASN A 67 2.14 9.72 1.84
CA ASN A 67 3.04 10.69 2.45
C ASN A 67 3.64 10.29 3.82
N ALA A 68 4.14 9.07 3.96
CA ALA A 68 4.95 8.69 5.12
C ALA A 68 6.34 9.36 5.06
N GLU A 69 6.86 9.76 6.20
CA GLU A 69 8.20 10.34 6.33
C GLU A 69 9.28 9.33 6.02
N THR A 70 9.98 9.54 4.93
CA THR A 70 11.12 8.73 4.47
C THR A 70 12.08 9.64 3.70
N PRO A 71 13.32 9.24 3.43
CA PRO A 71 14.20 9.99 2.54
C PRO A 71 13.57 10.24 1.16
N MET A 72 12.80 9.31 0.63
CA MET A 72 12.10 9.44 -0.65
C MET A 72 11.07 10.58 -0.65
N THR A 73 10.41 10.84 0.48
CA THR A 73 9.34 11.83 0.61
C THR A 73 9.80 13.15 1.21
N ALA A 74 11.10 13.32 1.47
CA ALA A 74 11.65 14.56 2.06
C ALA A 74 11.25 15.80 1.25
N ARG A 75 11.34 15.72 -0.09
CA ARG A 75 10.94 16.80 -1.01
C ARG A 75 9.48 17.26 -0.88
N MET A 76 8.60 16.44 -0.31
CA MET A 76 7.20 16.81 -0.15
C MET A 76 7.01 17.93 0.87
N ALA A 77 7.92 18.07 1.82
CA ALA A 77 7.93 19.18 2.77
C ALA A 77 8.36 20.51 2.13
N GLU A 78 9.15 20.44 1.06
CA GLU A 78 9.65 21.62 0.35
C GLU A 78 8.64 22.07 -0.73
N GLY A 79 7.99 21.13 -1.39
CA GLY A 79 6.96 21.36 -2.40
C GLY A 79 6.96 20.34 -3.50
N VAL A 80 5.78 19.95 -3.93
CA VAL A 80 5.56 19.03 -5.05
C VAL A 80 4.48 19.56 -5.99
N PRO A 81 4.56 19.23 -7.30
CA PRO A 81 3.57 19.65 -8.28
C PRO A 81 2.17 19.15 -7.91
N GLN A 82 1.19 20.03 -8.04
CA GLN A 82 -0.22 19.77 -7.83
C GLN A 82 -0.96 19.63 -9.17
N ALA A 83 -2.18 19.07 -9.14
CA ALA A 83 -3.01 18.89 -10.34
C ALA A 83 -3.40 20.23 -11.02
N ASP A 84 -3.49 21.31 -10.25
CA ASP A 84 -3.78 22.67 -10.73
C ASP A 84 -2.55 23.38 -11.34
N GLY A 85 -1.39 22.71 -11.43
CA GLY A 85 -0.13 23.25 -11.92
C GLY A 85 0.67 24.04 -10.87
N SER A 86 0.16 24.24 -9.67
CA SER A 86 0.89 24.89 -8.58
C SER A 86 1.91 23.92 -7.96
N THR A 87 2.83 24.49 -7.16
CA THR A 87 3.75 23.70 -6.29
C THR A 87 3.40 24.02 -4.85
N ARG A 88 3.15 22.98 -4.04
CA ARG A 88 2.80 23.13 -2.62
C ARG A 88 3.51 22.09 -1.77
N ALA A 89 3.88 22.48 -0.55
CA ALA A 89 4.28 21.53 0.48
C ALA A 89 3.09 20.64 0.86
N GLU A 90 3.36 19.38 1.16
CA GLU A 90 2.33 18.44 1.60
C GLU A 90 2.69 17.87 2.98
N ALA A 91 1.65 17.71 3.80
CA ALA A 91 1.77 17.06 5.10
C ALA A 91 2.28 15.62 4.97
N ARG A 92 3.05 15.18 5.96
CA ARG A 92 3.57 13.83 6.08
C ARG A 92 3.22 13.25 7.44
N MET A 93 3.08 11.94 7.54
CA MET A 93 2.89 11.20 8.78
C MET A 93 4.15 10.42 9.14
N SER A 94 4.27 10.02 10.40
CA SER A 94 5.38 9.15 10.83
C SER A 94 5.33 7.79 10.12
N ALA A 95 6.49 7.31 9.66
CA ALA A 95 6.60 5.96 9.12
C ALA A 95 6.22 4.87 10.16
N GLN A 96 6.31 5.17 11.45
CA GLN A 96 5.88 4.26 12.52
C GLN A 96 4.36 4.01 12.50
N ASP A 97 3.55 4.98 12.03
CA ASP A 97 2.10 4.78 11.88
C ASP A 97 1.80 3.72 10.84
N VAL A 98 2.55 3.73 9.74
CA VAL A 98 2.49 2.67 8.72
C VAL A 98 2.91 1.32 9.32
N GLY A 99 3.99 1.29 10.11
CA GLY A 99 4.45 0.08 10.79
C GLY A 99 3.37 -0.51 11.71
N ARG A 100 2.69 0.34 12.51
CA ARG A 100 1.55 -0.11 13.35
C ARG A 100 0.41 -0.70 12.53
N ALA A 101 0.07 -0.10 11.40
CA ALA A 101 -0.96 -0.60 10.49
C ALA A 101 -0.58 -1.97 9.89
N VAL A 102 0.68 -2.15 9.49
CA VAL A 102 1.18 -3.44 8.98
C VAL A 102 1.10 -4.52 10.08
N VAL A 103 1.49 -4.20 11.31
CA VAL A 103 1.40 -5.12 12.46
C VAL A 103 -0.06 -5.51 12.72
N TYR A 104 -0.99 -4.55 12.66
CA TYR A 104 -2.42 -4.86 12.76
C TYR A 104 -2.87 -5.85 11.69
N MET A 105 -2.55 -5.59 10.42
CA MET A 105 -2.90 -6.50 9.32
C MET A 105 -2.28 -7.88 9.50
N ALA A 106 -1.03 -7.94 9.97
CA ALA A 106 -0.29 -9.19 10.14
C ALA A 106 -0.84 -10.07 11.27
N ASN A 107 -1.35 -9.47 12.34
CA ASN A 107 -1.83 -10.17 13.54
C ASN A 107 -3.29 -10.60 13.47
N LEU A 108 -4.00 -10.34 12.38
CA LEU A 108 -5.36 -10.86 12.23
C LEU A 108 -5.36 -12.39 12.23
N PRO A 109 -6.39 -13.03 12.79
CA PRO A 109 -6.53 -14.47 12.74
C PRO A 109 -6.62 -14.97 11.29
N PRO A 110 -6.33 -16.27 11.03
CA PRO A 110 -6.25 -16.81 9.67
C PRO A 110 -7.53 -16.63 8.83
N GLU A 111 -8.68 -16.63 9.47
CA GLU A 111 -10.00 -16.47 8.85
C GLU A 111 -10.34 -15.01 8.49
N ALA A 112 -9.58 -14.03 8.99
CA ALA A 112 -9.80 -12.61 8.72
C ALA A 112 -8.66 -12.02 7.87
N ASN A 113 -9.00 -11.15 6.94
CA ASN A 113 -8.03 -10.45 6.09
C ASN A 113 -8.44 -9.00 5.85
N VAL A 114 -7.50 -8.08 5.94
CA VAL A 114 -7.63 -6.74 5.38
C VAL A 114 -7.16 -6.80 3.93
N LEU A 115 -8.12 -6.80 2.99
CA LEU A 115 -7.79 -6.85 1.57
C LEU A 115 -7.13 -5.56 1.09
N PHE A 116 -7.68 -4.41 1.49
CA PHE A 116 -7.10 -3.09 1.22
C PHE A 116 -7.20 -2.21 2.46
N MET A 117 -6.11 -1.50 2.75
CA MET A 117 -6.04 -0.48 3.80
C MET A 117 -5.32 0.74 3.27
N THR A 118 -5.93 1.92 3.42
CA THR A 118 -5.28 3.20 3.11
C THR A 118 -4.85 3.87 4.41
N VAL A 119 -3.57 4.21 4.53
CA VAL A 119 -2.99 4.97 5.64
C VAL A 119 -2.27 6.18 5.06
N MET A 120 -2.71 7.37 5.44
CA MET A 120 -2.21 8.59 4.83
C MET A 120 -2.14 9.73 5.84
N ALA A 121 -1.29 10.73 5.58
CA ALA A 121 -1.27 11.95 6.39
C ALA A 121 -2.63 12.66 6.28
N THR A 122 -3.18 13.07 7.42
CA THR A 122 -4.54 13.64 7.52
C THR A 122 -4.73 14.86 6.61
N GLU A 123 -3.73 15.73 6.57
CA GLU A 123 -3.81 17.00 5.82
C GLU A 123 -3.26 16.92 4.39
N MET A 124 -2.83 15.73 3.93
CA MET A 124 -2.36 15.60 2.55
C MET A 124 -3.53 15.69 1.55
N PRO A 125 -3.35 16.33 0.39
CA PRO A 125 -4.40 16.39 -0.62
C PRO A 125 -4.56 15.03 -1.31
N PHE A 126 -5.72 14.41 -1.13
CA PHE A 126 -6.12 13.16 -1.80
C PHE A 126 -7.60 13.17 -2.15
N VAL A 127 -8.49 13.10 -1.15
CA VAL A 127 -9.93 13.32 -1.36
C VAL A 127 -10.16 14.80 -1.70
N GLY A 128 -10.92 15.08 -2.74
CA GLY A 128 -11.16 16.44 -3.23
C GLY A 128 -10.00 17.04 -4.04
N ARG A 129 -8.99 16.23 -4.38
CA ARG A 129 -7.98 16.62 -5.38
C ARG A 129 -8.65 16.62 -6.74
N GLY A 130 -8.96 17.81 -7.21
CA GLY A 130 -9.58 18.05 -8.51
C GLY A 130 -8.61 18.00 -9.66
#